data_17d3fd347f1c96fdd8e65c5b05e524cf
#
_entry.id   17d3fd347f1c96fdd8e65c5b05e524cf
#
_cell.length_a   1.000
_cell.length_b   1.000
_cell.length_c   1.000
_cell.angle_alpha   90.00
_cell.angle_beta   90.00
_cell.angle_gamma   90.00
#
_symmetry.space_group_name_H-M   'P 1'
#
loop_
_entity.id
_entity.type
_entity.pdbx_description
1 polymer ?
#
loop_
_entity_poly.entity_id
_entity_poly.type
_entity_poly.pdbx_seq_one_letter_code
_entity_poly.pdbx_strand_id
1 'polypeptide(L)'
;MSPPRKQSDKASDAPPQRHGRAIAVGADTRTAAAAAFARAGFADPTLVLRWAEIAGPEIARIARPLKFSEGAAGGTLTLLAEPGAALFLGHEARSLCARINGYLGKDAVARIKFVQGALSSPKPAPRPAKPRPAPFANDPVYNYQGPEALKNALQSLARWRPARER
;
A
#
# COMPACT_ATOMS: atom_id res chain seq x y z
N MET A 1 44.45 34.39 -49.42
CA MET A 1 44.02 33.20 -48.59
C MET A 1 43.61 33.76 -47.23
N SER A 2 42.29 33.95 -47.05
CA SER A 2 41.74 34.42 -45.79
C SER A 2 41.15 33.23 -45.02
N PRO A 3 41.35 33.14 -43.68
CA PRO A 3 40.84 32.03 -42.90
C PRO A 3 39.32 32.20 -42.61
N PRO A 4 38.58 31.11 -42.46
CA PRO A 4 37.15 31.16 -42.19
C PRO A 4 36.81 31.57 -40.77
N ARG A 5 35.83 32.43 -40.65
CA ARG A 5 35.25 32.93 -39.41
C ARG A 5 34.52 31.80 -38.67
N LYS A 6 34.91 31.52 -37.44
CA LYS A 6 34.17 30.66 -36.52
C LYS A 6 32.83 31.29 -36.19
N GLN A 7 31.75 30.61 -36.55
CA GLN A 7 30.41 30.89 -36.05
C GLN A 7 30.32 30.41 -34.60
N SER A 8 30.01 31.34 -33.73
CA SER A 8 29.72 31.09 -32.32
C SER A 8 28.35 30.37 -32.23
N ASP A 9 28.37 29.15 -31.71
CA ASP A 9 27.18 28.42 -31.32
C ASP A 9 26.38 29.19 -30.30
N LYS A 10 25.21 29.62 -30.73
CA LYS A 10 24.19 30.24 -29.90
C LYS A 10 23.60 29.14 -29.03
N ALA A 11 24.06 29.06 -27.79
CA ALA A 11 23.50 28.13 -26.77
C ALA A 11 21.98 28.33 -26.73
N SER A 12 21.27 27.31 -27.08
CA SER A 12 19.81 27.21 -26.99
C SER A 12 19.39 27.25 -25.53
N ASP A 13 18.92 28.39 -25.08
CA ASP A 13 18.31 28.62 -23.78
C ASP A 13 16.84 28.17 -23.84
N ALA A 14 16.65 26.86 -24.12
CA ALA A 14 15.36 26.21 -24.02
C ALA A 14 15.18 25.69 -22.59
N PRO A 15 14.10 26.06 -21.91
CA PRO A 15 13.82 25.55 -20.57
C PRO A 15 13.74 24.01 -20.60
N PRO A 16 14.23 23.30 -19.57
CA PRO A 16 14.22 21.86 -19.54
C PRO A 16 12.78 21.37 -19.66
N GLN A 17 12.47 20.67 -20.75
CA GLN A 17 11.17 20.03 -20.92
C GLN A 17 11.03 18.95 -19.84
N ARG A 18 10.16 19.22 -18.87
CA ARG A 18 9.74 18.23 -17.90
C ARG A 18 8.96 17.16 -18.64
N HIS A 19 9.61 16.07 -18.98
CA HIS A 19 8.94 14.83 -19.41
C HIS A 19 8.25 14.20 -18.20
N GLY A 20 7.27 14.90 -17.67
CA GLY A 20 6.32 14.37 -16.70
C GLY A 20 5.40 13.40 -17.41
N ARG A 21 5.90 12.19 -17.68
CA ARG A 21 5.04 11.08 -18.03
C ARG A 21 4.17 10.82 -16.82
N ALA A 22 2.91 11.23 -16.88
CA ALA A 22 1.90 10.82 -15.92
C ALA A 22 1.78 9.30 -16.03
N ILE A 23 2.56 8.57 -15.22
CA ILE A 23 2.45 7.13 -15.08
C ILE A 23 1.09 6.93 -14.42
N ALA A 24 0.18 6.25 -15.11
CA ALA A 24 -1.12 5.92 -14.55
C ALA A 24 -0.88 5.02 -13.32
N VAL A 25 -0.92 5.58 -12.14
CA VAL A 25 -0.71 4.90 -10.84
C VAL A 25 -1.56 3.63 -10.72
N GLY A 26 -2.69 3.58 -11.43
CA GLY A 26 -3.57 2.42 -11.47
C GLY A 26 -3.01 1.20 -12.24
N ALA A 27 -2.04 1.35 -13.13
CA ALA A 27 -1.44 0.22 -13.84
C ALA A 27 -0.40 -0.48 -12.96
N ASP A 28 0.44 0.30 -12.27
CA ASP A 28 1.49 -0.23 -11.39
C ASP A 28 0.90 -0.94 -10.16
N THR A 29 -0.20 -0.42 -9.60
CA THR A 29 -0.88 -1.05 -8.47
C THR A 29 -1.52 -2.38 -8.84
N ARG A 30 -2.11 -2.50 -10.02
CA ARG A 30 -2.66 -3.78 -10.52
C ARG A 30 -1.57 -4.81 -10.76
N THR A 31 -0.46 -4.42 -11.35
CA THR A 31 0.68 -5.32 -11.60
C THR A 31 1.31 -5.79 -10.28
N ALA A 32 1.49 -4.89 -9.31
CA ALA A 32 2.00 -5.24 -7.99
C ALA A 32 1.05 -6.17 -7.22
N ALA A 33 -0.26 -5.94 -7.31
CA ALA A 33 -1.26 -6.80 -6.70
C ALA A 33 -1.28 -8.19 -7.35
N ALA A 34 -1.25 -8.28 -8.69
CA ALA A 34 -1.19 -9.55 -9.40
C ALA A 34 0.07 -10.35 -9.04
N ALA A 35 1.23 -9.71 -8.95
CA ALA A 35 2.47 -10.34 -8.50
C ALA A 35 2.40 -10.84 -7.03
N ALA A 36 1.68 -10.12 -6.17
CA ALA A 36 1.47 -10.54 -4.78
C ALA A 36 0.57 -11.78 -4.71
N PHE A 37 -0.51 -11.84 -5.47
CA PHE A 37 -1.40 -13.00 -5.55
C PHE A 37 -0.68 -14.22 -6.13
N ALA A 38 0.11 -14.05 -7.18
CA ALA A 38 0.90 -15.12 -7.77
C ALA A 38 1.91 -15.71 -6.75
N ARG A 39 2.60 -14.88 -5.99
CA ARG A 39 3.52 -15.31 -4.92
C ARG A 39 2.80 -16.07 -3.79
N ALA A 40 1.55 -15.71 -3.51
CA ALA A 40 0.71 -16.44 -2.57
C ALA A 40 0.10 -17.72 -3.17
N GLY A 41 0.39 -18.03 -4.44
CA GLY A 41 -0.10 -19.23 -5.14
C GLY A 41 -1.52 -19.10 -5.69
N PHE A 42 -2.11 -17.91 -5.69
CA PHE A 42 -3.43 -17.69 -6.28
C PHE A 42 -3.28 -17.44 -7.79
N ALA A 43 -3.62 -18.44 -8.60
CA ALA A 43 -3.69 -18.29 -10.04
C ALA A 43 -4.82 -17.32 -10.45
N ASP A 44 -5.93 -17.35 -9.71
CA ASP A 44 -7.06 -16.43 -9.87
C ASP A 44 -7.23 -15.57 -8.59
N PRO A 45 -7.07 -14.25 -8.68
CA PRO A 45 -7.27 -13.36 -7.53
C PRO A 45 -8.73 -13.27 -7.07
N THR A 46 -9.68 -13.76 -7.88
CA THR A 46 -11.12 -13.68 -7.60
C THR A 46 -11.49 -14.32 -6.27
N LEU A 47 -10.85 -15.42 -5.92
CA LEU A 47 -11.05 -16.08 -4.62
C LEU A 47 -10.77 -15.15 -3.44
N VAL A 48 -9.76 -14.32 -3.55
CA VAL A 48 -9.39 -13.36 -2.49
C VAL A 48 -10.28 -12.12 -2.52
N LEU A 49 -10.54 -11.59 -3.71
CA LEU A 49 -11.31 -10.36 -3.90
C LEU A 49 -12.79 -10.54 -3.55
N ARG A 50 -13.35 -11.72 -3.82
CA ARG A 50 -14.75 -12.04 -3.53
C ARG A 50 -14.93 -12.98 -2.34
N TRP A 51 -13.95 -12.97 -1.44
CA TRP A 51 -13.94 -13.86 -0.28
C TRP A 51 -15.23 -13.81 0.54
N ALA A 52 -15.75 -12.60 0.78
CA ALA A 52 -16.98 -12.43 1.55
C ALA A 52 -18.22 -13.02 0.87
N GLU A 53 -18.28 -13.02 -0.46
CA GLU A 53 -19.35 -13.66 -1.22
C GLU A 53 -19.25 -15.19 -1.16
N ILE A 54 -18.03 -15.73 -1.28
CA ILE A 54 -17.76 -17.16 -1.34
C ILE A 54 -17.89 -17.80 0.04
N ALA A 55 -17.21 -17.27 1.02
CA ALA A 55 -17.16 -17.83 2.37
C ALA A 55 -18.37 -17.44 3.23
N GLY A 56 -19.05 -16.35 2.86
CA GLY A 56 -20.08 -15.72 3.67
C GLY A 56 -19.51 -14.71 4.67
N PRO A 57 -20.35 -13.73 5.11
CA PRO A 57 -19.92 -12.60 5.93
C PRO A 57 -19.34 -13.04 7.30
N GLU A 58 -19.90 -14.08 7.90
CA GLU A 58 -19.45 -14.59 9.20
C GLU A 58 -18.01 -15.10 9.15
N ILE A 59 -17.71 -15.96 8.16
CA ILE A 59 -16.37 -16.50 7.98
C ILE A 59 -15.39 -15.43 7.51
N ALA A 60 -15.83 -14.52 6.63
CA ALA A 60 -14.97 -13.47 6.11
C ALA A 60 -14.52 -12.47 7.19
N ARG A 61 -15.25 -12.34 8.28
CA ARG A 61 -14.87 -11.50 9.44
C ARG A 61 -13.75 -12.11 10.28
N ILE A 62 -13.71 -13.45 10.37
CA ILE A 62 -12.80 -14.20 11.26
C ILE A 62 -11.70 -14.97 10.52
N ALA A 63 -11.76 -15.03 9.18
CA ALA A 63 -10.75 -15.70 8.37
C ALA A 63 -10.62 -15.07 6.99
N ARG A 64 -9.40 -15.10 6.43
CA ARG A 64 -9.14 -14.66 5.06
C ARG A 64 -8.11 -15.55 4.36
N PRO A 65 -8.15 -15.68 3.03
CA PRO A 65 -7.18 -16.44 2.27
C PRO A 65 -5.78 -15.84 2.44
N LEU A 66 -4.81 -16.71 2.77
CA LEU A 66 -3.40 -16.34 2.94
C LEU A 66 -2.54 -16.91 1.81
N LYS A 67 -2.73 -18.20 1.50
CA LYS A 67 -1.93 -18.90 0.52
C LYS A 67 -2.71 -20.05 -0.08
N PHE A 68 -2.49 -20.31 -1.37
CA PHE A 68 -2.96 -21.51 -2.06
C PHE A 68 -1.76 -22.32 -2.54
N SER A 69 -1.83 -23.63 -2.39
CA SER A 69 -0.79 -24.55 -2.87
C SER A 69 -1.46 -25.68 -3.63
N GLU A 70 -1.11 -25.84 -4.89
CA GLU A 70 -1.57 -26.97 -5.69
C GLU A 70 -0.86 -28.26 -5.25
N GLY A 71 -1.58 -29.37 -5.33
CA GLY A 71 -1.05 -30.70 -5.00
C GLY A 71 -1.70 -31.77 -5.86
N ALA A 72 -1.05 -32.93 -5.99
CA ALA A 72 -1.53 -34.03 -6.82
C ALA A 72 -2.92 -34.57 -6.43
N ALA A 73 -3.28 -34.47 -5.13
CA ALA A 73 -4.58 -34.86 -4.60
C ALA A 73 -5.56 -33.70 -4.45
N GLY A 74 -5.36 -32.58 -5.16
CA GLY A 74 -6.10 -31.34 -5.03
C GLY A 74 -5.37 -30.28 -4.21
N GLY A 75 -5.81 -29.02 -4.32
CA GLY A 75 -5.17 -27.86 -3.71
C GLY A 75 -5.39 -27.78 -2.20
N THR A 76 -4.42 -27.19 -1.51
CA THR A 76 -4.53 -26.82 -0.10
C THR A 76 -4.66 -25.30 0.01
N LEU A 77 -5.80 -24.83 0.53
CA LEU A 77 -6.01 -23.42 0.84
C LEU A 77 -5.62 -23.16 2.30
N THR A 78 -4.69 -22.26 2.51
CA THR A 78 -4.32 -21.80 3.85
C THR A 78 -5.07 -20.50 4.15
N LEU A 79 -5.81 -20.50 5.25
CA LEU A 79 -6.55 -19.36 5.74
C LEU A 79 -5.86 -18.79 6.98
N LEU A 80 -5.72 -17.46 7.03
CA LEU A 80 -5.40 -16.75 8.24
C LEU A 80 -6.69 -16.60 9.04
N ALA A 81 -6.70 -17.08 10.27
CA ALA A 81 -7.86 -17.05 11.16
C ALA A 81 -7.53 -16.30 12.45
N GLU A 82 -8.51 -15.61 13.02
CA GLU A 82 -8.36 -14.99 14.33
C GLU A 82 -8.09 -16.03 15.42
N PRO A 83 -7.29 -15.67 16.45
CA PRO A 83 -7.11 -16.53 17.61
C PRO A 83 -8.47 -16.89 18.23
N GLY A 84 -8.68 -18.20 18.46
CA GLY A 84 -9.96 -18.72 18.98
C GLY A 84 -11.00 -19.12 17.93
N ALA A 85 -10.92 -18.62 16.68
CA ALA A 85 -11.84 -18.99 15.61
C ALA A 85 -11.51 -20.36 14.98
N ALA A 86 -10.31 -20.88 15.18
CA ALA A 86 -9.82 -22.08 14.51
C ALA A 86 -10.66 -23.35 14.77
N LEU A 87 -11.23 -23.49 15.97
CA LEU A 87 -12.10 -24.62 16.30
C LEU A 87 -13.41 -24.57 15.51
N PHE A 88 -14.07 -23.40 15.49
CA PHE A 88 -15.29 -23.18 14.72
C PHE A 88 -15.04 -23.40 13.23
N LEU A 89 -13.98 -22.81 12.69
CA LEU A 89 -13.59 -22.95 11.28
C LEU A 89 -13.22 -24.39 10.92
N GLY A 90 -12.66 -25.16 11.88
CA GLY A 90 -12.39 -26.58 11.71
C GLY A 90 -13.65 -27.39 11.44
N HIS A 91 -14.74 -27.11 12.13
CA HIS A 91 -16.05 -27.72 11.88
C HIS A 91 -16.64 -27.31 10.54
N GLU A 92 -16.48 -26.06 10.15
CA GLU A 92 -16.97 -25.51 8.88
C GLU A 92 -16.07 -25.82 7.67
N ALA A 93 -14.89 -26.41 7.87
CA ALA A 93 -13.90 -26.60 6.80
C ALA A 93 -14.46 -27.37 5.59
N ARG A 94 -15.24 -28.42 5.82
CA ARG A 94 -15.84 -29.23 4.73
C ARG A 94 -16.89 -28.44 3.95
N SER A 95 -17.77 -27.75 4.64
CA SER A 95 -18.79 -26.88 4.05
C SER A 95 -18.14 -25.74 3.25
N LEU A 96 -17.09 -25.15 3.80
CA LEU A 96 -16.34 -24.09 3.16
C LEU A 96 -15.61 -24.59 1.89
N CYS A 97 -14.98 -25.77 1.91
CA CYS A 97 -14.43 -26.40 0.70
C CYS A 97 -15.49 -26.55 -0.39
N ALA A 98 -16.65 -27.09 -0.05
CA ALA A 98 -17.73 -27.31 -1.01
C ALA A 98 -18.21 -25.98 -1.63
N ARG A 99 -18.35 -24.91 -0.82
CA ARG A 99 -18.72 -23.58 -1.32
C ARG A 99 -17.67 -22.99 -2.25
N ILE A 100 -16.39 -23.10 -1.88
CA ILE A 100 -15.28 -22.59 -2.72
C ILE A 100 -15.25 -23.34 -4.05
N ASN A 101 -15.34 -24.68 -4.02
CA ASN A 101 -15.31 -25.51 -5.22
C ASN A 101 -16.54 -25.25 -6.11
N GLY A 102 -17.71 -25.08 -5.51
CA GLY A 102 -18.92 -24.69 -6.23
C GLY A 102 -18.79 -23.35 -6.93
N TYR A 103 -18.16 -22.37 -6.27
CA TYR A 103 -17.90 -21.07 -6.86
C TYR A 103 -16.88 -21.14 -8.00
N LEU A 104 -15.81 -21.92 -7.84
CA LEU A 104 -14.77 -22.08 -8.86
C LEU A 104 -15.19 -22.99 -10.01
N GLY A 105 -16.30 -23.71 -9.87
CA GLY A 105 -16.79 -24.68 -10.89
C GLY A 105 -15.88 -25.91 -11.06
N LYS A 106 -14.97 -26.17 -10.13
CA LYS A 106 -14.03 -27.29 -10.12
C LYS A 106 -13.58 -27.64 -8.71
N ASP A 107 -13.17 -28.89 -8.48
CA ASP A 107 -12.63 -29.37 -7.20
C ASP A 107 -11.18 -28.89 -7.01
N ALA A 108 -11.00 -27.57 -6.97
CA ALA A 108 -9.69 -26.97 -6.83
C ALA A 108 -9.13 -27.11 -5.41
N VAL A 109 -9.99 -27.05 -4.39
CA VAL A 109 -9.59 -27.09 -2.98
C VAL A 109 -9.99 -28.42 -2.36
N ALA A 110 -9.00 -29.28 -2.07
CA ALA A 110 -9.21 -30.54 -1.38
C ALA A 110 -9.08 -30.40 0.15
N ARG A 111 -8.30 -29.42 0.62
CA ARG A 111 -8.03 -29.23 2.05
C ARG A 111 -7.91 -27.76 2.42
N ILE A 112 -8.40 -27.44 3.62
CA ILE A 112 -8.16 -26.14 4.24
C ILE A 112 -7.25 -26.31 5.45
N LYS A 113 -6.25 -25.41 5.55
CA LYS A 113 -5.39 -25.25 6.73
C LYS A 113 -5.64 -23.90 7.36
N PHE A 114 -5.61 -23.83 8.68
CA PHE A 114 -5.78 -22.59 9.43
C PHE A 114 -4.46 -22.21 10.09
N VAL A 115 -4.08 -20.95 9.91
CA VAL A 115 -2.96 -20.32 10.59
C VAL A 115 -3.53 -19.21 11.45
N GLN A 116 -3.24 -19.22 12.72
CA GLN A 116 -3.73 -18.18 13.63
C GLN A 116 -2.90 -16.90 13.49
N GLY A 117 -3.59 -15.77 13.43
CA GLY A 117 -2.95 -14.47 13.37
C GLY A 117 -3.96 -13.33 13.34
N ALA A 118 -3.49 -12.12 13.54
CA ALA A 118 -4.34 -10.94 13.48
C ALA A 118 -4.81 -10.68 12.06
N LEU A 119 -6.12 -10.58 11.85
CA LEU A 119 -6.71 -10.23 10.54
C LEU A 119 -6.57 -8.75 10.20
N SER A 120 -6.42 -7.90 11.21
CA SER A 120 -6.09 -6.50 10.99
C SER A 120 -4.74 -6.40 10.30
N SER A 121 -4.67 -5.81 9.12
CA SER A 121 -3.40 -5.31 8.61
C SER A 121 -2.75 -4.49 9.72
N PRO A 122 -1.47 -4.71 10.05
CA PRO A 122 -0.80 -3.83 11.00
C PRO A 122 -1.06 -2.41 10.51
N LYS A 123 -1.74 -1.62 11.36
CA LYS A 123 -1.92 -0.19 11.10
C LYS A 123 -0.54 0.33 10.69
N PRO A 124 -0.38 0.90 9.48
CA PRO A 124 0.94 1.34 9.06
C PRO A 124 1.53 2.13 10.22
N ALA A 125 2.71 1.71 10.70
CA ALA A 125 3.40 2.43 11.76
C ALA A 125 3.34 3.91 11.38
N PRO A 126 2.97 4.82 12.29
CA PRO A 126 2.90 6.23 11.97
C PRO A 126 4.21 6.57 11.28
N ARG A 127 4.11 6.97 10.01
CA ARG A 127 5.31 7.37 9.25
C ARG A 127 6.06 8.32 10.15
N PRO A 128 7.38 8.11 10.37
CA PRO A 128 8.16 9.04 11.17
C PRO A 128 7.83 10.43 10.64
N ALA A 129 7.31 11.27 11.51
CA ALA A 129 6.93 12.62 11.11
C ALA A 129 8.16 13.21 10.42
N LYS A 130 7.97 13.65 9.17
CA LYS A 130 9.08 14.33 8.45
C LYS A 130 9.67 15.32 9.43
N PRO A 131 11.01 15.34 9.61
CA PRO A 131 11.63 16.28 10.54
C PRO A 131 11.06 17.66 10.21
N ARG A 132 10.45 18.29 11.20
CA ARG A 132 9.90 19.64 11.02
C ARG A 132 11.05 20.50 10.56
N PRO A 133 10.90 21.28 9.48
CA PRO A 133 11.94 22.19 9.05
C PRO A 133 12.33 23.06 10.24
N ALA A 134 13.63 23.15 10.51
CA ALA A 134 14.13 24.03 11.54
C ALA A 134 13.65 25.44 11.23
N PRO A 135 13.20 26.21 12.24
CA PRO A 135 12.78 27.60 12.01
C PRO A 135 13.95 28.35 11.38
N PHE A 136 13.67 29.13 10.33
CA PHE A 136 14.68 29.91 9.65
C PHE A 136 15.33 30.86 10.67
N ALA A 137 16.64 30.83 10.80
CA ALA A 137 17.40 31.61 11.76
C ALA A 137 17.14 33.14 11.65
N ASN A 138 16.66 33.62 10.50
CA ASN A 138 16.35 35.02 10.20
C ASN A 138 14.84 35.31 10.14
N ASP A 139 13.98 34.50 10.73
CA ASP A 139 12.55 34.82 10.75
C ASP A 139 12.32 36.02 11.71
N PRO A 140 11.65 37.09 11.24
CA PRO A 140 11.37 38.29 12.04
C PRO A 140 10.68 38.02 13.37
N VAL A 141 10.02 36.89 13.47
CA VAL A 141 9.33 36.43 14.68
C VAL A 141 10.30 36.24 15.87
N TYR A 142 11.57 35.94 15.62
CA TYR A 142 12.57 35.80 16.68
C TYR A 142 13.04 37.14 17.27
N ASN A 143 12.89 38.24 16.51
CA ASN A 143 13.25 39.56 16.92
C ASN A 143 12.08 40.36 17.54
N TYR A 144 10.92 39.68 17.71
CA TYR A 144 9.78 40.35 18.34
C TYR A 144 10.03 40.63 19.84
N GLN A 145 9.89 41.91 20.25
CA GLN A 145 10.15 42.41 21.58
C GLN A 145 8.87 42.77 22.37
N GLY A 146 7.73 42.23 22.00
CA GLY A 146 6.45 42.46 22.69
C GLY A 146 6.17 41.44 23.81
N PRO A 147 4.91 41.40 24.32
CA PRO A 147 4.51 40.48 25.39
C PRO A 147 4.88 39.02 25.10
N GLU A 148 5.41 38.33 26.14
CA GLU A 148 5.94 36.98 26.05
C GLU A 148 4.91 35.95 25.52
N ALA A 149 3.64 36.09 25.88
CA ALA A 149 2.54 35.24 25.44
C ALA A 149 2.37 35.32 23.90
N LEU A 150 2.48 36.53 23.34
CA LEU A 150 2.35 36.74 21.89
C LEU A 150 3.61 36.26 21.15
N LYS A 151 4.78 36.43 21.73
CA LYS A 151 6.05 35.91 21.21
C LYS A 151 6.01 34.40 21.06
N ASN A 152 5.56 33.68 22.08
CA ASN A 152 5.42 32.23 22.07
C ASN A 152 4.40 31.76 21.04
N ALA A 153 3.27 32.47 20.90
CA ALA A 153 2.27 32.16 19.87
C ALA A 153 2.81 32.34 18.45
N LEU A 154 3.51 33.46 18.20
CA LEU A 154 4.12 33.74 16.89
C LEU A 154 5.22 32.73 16.53
N GLN A 155 6.07 32.36 17.48
CA GLN A 155 7.09 31.32 17.28
C GLN A 155 6.47 29.94 17.02
N SER A 156 5.37 29.62 17.67
CA SER A 156 4.61 28.40 17.42
C SER A 156 4.05 28.40 15.98
N LEU A 157 3.51 29.53 15.54
CA LEU A 157 2.96 29.71 14.21
C LEU A 157 4.05 29.63 13.13
N ALA A 158 5.22 30.23 13.36
CA ALA A 158 6.35 30.18 12.44
C ALA A 158 6.83 28.76 12.16
N ARG A 159 6.75 27.86 13.14
CA ARG A 159 7.07 26.42 12.99
C ARG A 159 6.10 25.65 12.07
N TRP A 160 4.91 26.19 11.82
CA TRP A 160 3.89 25.61 10.97
C TRP A 160 3.86 26.17 9.56
N ARG A 161 4.63 27.21 9.29
CA ARG A 161 4.67 27.86 7.99
C ARG A 161 5.33 26.95 6.95
N PRO A 162 4.66 26.63 5.82
CA PRO A 162 5.32 25.92 4.73
C PRO A 162 6.41 26.82 4.14
N ALA A 163 7.57 26.23 3.81
CA ALA A 163 8.62 26.95 3.10
C ALA A 163 8.02 27.51 1.79
N ARG A 164 8.03 28.84 1.64
CA ARG A 164 7.71 29.45 0.36
C ARG A 164 8.84 29.09 -0.59
N GLU A 165 8.54 28.28 -1.58
CA GLU A 165 9.40 28.11 -2.73
C GLU A 165 9.53 29.45 -3.44
N ARG A 166 10.75 29.95 -3.60
CA ARG A 166 11.10 31.09 -4.46
C ARG A 166 11.32 30.61 -5.89
#